data_a137cb086611ffafa6c3e8b893ae547e
#
_entry.id   a137cb086611ffafa6c3e8b893ae547e
#
_cell.length_a   1.000
_cell.length_b   1.000
_cell.length_c   1.000
_cell.angle_alpha   90.00
_cell.angle_beta   90.00
_cell.angle_gamma   90.00
#
_symmetry.space_group_name_H-M   'P 1'
#
loop_
_entity.id
_entity.type
_entity.pdbx_description
1 polymer ?
#
loop_
_entity_poly.entity_id
_entity_poly.type
_entity_poly.pdbx_seq_one_letter_code
_entity_poly.pdbx_strand_id
1 'polypeptide(L)'
;MVQIENGRVGKVRIQLAMSLNECVGMAIRTIRTDKGLRQCDIGDALGVGSSQANKFETGASVLSFVQVYTVAKYLDIKVQDIIDLAELIYTESNGG
;
A
#
# COMPACT_ATOMS: atom_id res chain seq x y z
N MET A 1 -9.78 18.95 9.46
CA MET A 1 -10.44 19.07 9.36
C MET A 1 -11.17 19.17 9.28
N VAL A 2 -11.02 18.96 8.89
CA VAL A 2 -11.80 18.91 8.63
C VAL A 2 -12.60 19.11 8.57
N GLN A 3 -12.58 18.86 8.35
CA GLN A 3 -13.34 19.06 8.15
C GLN A 3 -14.31 19.11 8.39
N ILE A 4 -14.56 19.17 8.47
CA ILE A 4 -15.45 19.15 8.61
C ILE A 4 -16.33 19.64 8.48
N GLU A 5 -16.43 19.70 8.18
CA GLU A 5 -17.23 20.13 8.02
C GLU A 5 -18.23 20.29 8.37
N ASN A 6 -18.39 20.21 8.70
CA ASN A 6 -19.22 20.22 9.04
C ASN A 6 -19.91 19.94 9.32
N GLY A 7 -19.65 19.51 9.35
CA GLY A 7 -20.01 18.99 9.59
C GLY A 7 -20.30 18.22 9.29
N ARG A 8 -20.34 17.92 9.05
CA ARG A 8 -20.69 17.40 8.68
C ARG A 8 -20.43 16.66 7.91
N VAL A 9 -20.16 16.36 7.56
CA VAL A 9 -19.89 15.77 6.41
C VAL A 9 -18.46 15.29 6.23
N GLY A 10 -17.50 15.88 6.81
CA GLY A 10 -16.13 15.50 6.78
C GLY A 10 -15.84 14.15 7.39
N LYS A 11 -16.73 13.66 8.21
CA LYS A 11 -16.55 12.37 8.84
C LYS A 11 -16.43 11.22 7.85
N VAL A 12 -17.25 11.24 6.82
CA VAL A 12 -17.21 10.19 5.81
C VAL A 12 -15.87 10.21 5.10
N ARG A 13 -15.38 11.39 4.80
CA ARG A 13 -14.09 11.52 4.13
C ARG A 13 -12.98 10.94 4.98
N ILE A 14 -13.00 11.22 6.29
CA ILE A 14 -11.97 10.71 7.18
C ILE A 14 -11.95 9.19 7.18
N GLN A 15 -13.13 8.58 7.16
CA GLN A 15 -13.23 7.13 7.16
C GLN A 15 -12.70 6.50 5.89
N LEU A 16 -12.68 7.26 4.79
CA LEU A 16 -12.19 6.77 3.51
C LEU A 16 -10.71 7.05 3.31
N ALA A 17 -10.12 7.89 4.16
CA ALA A 17 -8.71 8.21 4.03
C ALA A 17 -7.86 6.98 4.36
N MET A 18 -6.84 6.75 3.58
CA MET A 18 -5.93 5.62 3.76
C MET A 18 -4.70 6.05 4.52
N SER A 19 -4.20 5.18 5.39
CA SER A 19 -2.91 5.41 6.04
C SER A 19 -1.78 5.22 5.03
N LEU A 20 -0.60 5.75 5.36
CA LEU A 20 0.58 5.54 4.51
C LEU A 20 0.88 4.06 4.38
N ASN A 21 0.69 3.31 5.45
CA ASN A 21 0.94 1.88 5.43
C ASN A 21 0.02 1.16 4.44
N GLU A 22 -1.26 1.54 4.45
CA GLU A 22 -2.21 0.99 3.49
C GLU A 22 -1.84 1.37 2.05
N CYS A 23 -1.34 2.59 1.87
CA CYS A 23 -0.96 3.06 0.54
C CYS A 23 0.25 2.29 0.00
N VAL A 24 1.23 1.99 0.86
CA VAL A 24 2.38 1.18 0.45
C VAL A 24 1.93 -0.22 0.06
N GLY A 25 1.05 -0.82 0.86
CA GLY A 25 0.52 -2.14 0.55
C GLY A 25 -0.23 -2.15 -0.78
N MET A 26 -1.07 -1.13 -1.00
CA MET A 26 -1.82 -1.02 -2.24
C MET A 26 -0.92 -0.77 -3.45
N ALA A 27 0.15 0.00 -3.27
CA ALA A 27 1.10 0.23 -4.36
C ALA A 27 1.75 -1.10 -4.78
N ILE A 28 2.15 -1.90 -3.82
CA ILE A 28 2.75 -3.21 -4.10
C ILE A 28 1.73 -4.09 -4.81
N ARG A 29 0.50 -4.13 -4.32
CA ARG A 29 -0.54 -4.94 -4.93
C ARG A 29 -0.80 -4.51 -6.38
N THR A 30 -0.86 -3.21 -6.62
CA THR A 30 -1.10 -2.67 -7.95
C THR A 30 0.00 -3.10 -8.91
N ILE A 31 1.26 -2.93 -8.51
CA ILE A 31 2.39 -3.31 -9.36
C ILE A 31 2.41 -4.82 -9.58
N ARG A 32 2.16 -5.58 -8.50
CA ARG A 32 2.15 -7.04 -8.58
C ARG A 32 1.10 -7.54 -9.57
N THR A 33 -0.14 -7.04 -9.44
CA THR A 33 -1.23 -7.48 -10.32
C THR A 33 -0.99 -7.04 -11.75
N ASP A 34 -0.41 -5.87 -11.94
CA ASP A 34 -0.08 -5.38 -13.26
C ASP A 34 0.95 -6.28 -13.96
N LYS A 35 1.81 -6.91 -13.18
CA LYS A 35 2.81 -7.85 -13.71
C LYS A 35 2.28 -9.28 -13.80
N GLY A 36 1.02 -9.50 -13.45
CA GLY A 36 0.41 -10.83 -13.53
C GLY A 36 0.88 -11.78 -12.44
N LEU A 37 1.41 -11.25 -11.33
CA LEU A 37 1.91 -12.08 -10.24
C LEU A 37 0.83 -12.29 -9.18
N ARG A 38 0.97 -13.40 -8.44
CA ARG A 38 0.03 -13.75 -7.39
C ARG A 38 0.54 -13.27 -6.04
N GLN A 39 -0.38 -13.20 -5.09
CA GLN A 39 -0.02 -12.80 -3.74
C GLN A 39 1.01 -13.74 -3.11
N CYS A 40 0.92 -15.04 -3.40
CA CYS A 40 1.90 -16.00 -2.88
C CYS A 40 3.30 -15.74 -3.45
N ASP A 41 3.41 -15.13 -4.60
CA ASP A 41 4.73 -14.80 -5.16
C ASP A 41 5.42 -13.75 -4.29
N ILE A 42 4.67 -12.78 -3.81
CA ILE A 42 5.20 -11.78 -2.87
C ILE A 42 5.55 -12.46 -1.54
N GLY A 43 4.68 -13.36 -1.08
CA GLY A 43 4.95 -14.13 0.14
C GLY A 43 6.25 -14.90 0.03
N ASP A 44 6.47 -15.56 -1.09
CA ASP A 44 7.71 -16.31 -1.31
C ASP A 44 8.93 -15.41 -1.28
N ALA A 45 8.83 -14.24 -1.90
CA ALA A 45 9.93 -13.28 -1.93
C ALA A 45 10.29 -12.81 -0.52
N LEU A 46 9.31 -12.70 0.36
CA LEU A 46 9.51 -12.23 1.74
C LEU A 46 9.70 -13.37 2.73
N GLY A 47 9.58 -14.62 2.29
CA GLY A 47 9.69 -15.77 3.19
C GLY A 47 8.50 -15.93 4.11
N VAL A 48 7.31 -15.51 3.66
CA VAL A 48 6.07 -15.60 4.44
C VAL A 48 4.98 -16.26 3.62
N GLY A 49 3.89 -16.66 4.27
CA GLY A 49 2.76 -17.25 3.58
C GLY A 49 1.87 -16.20 2.92
N SER A 50 0.93 -16.68 2.09
CA SER A 50 -0.01 -15.82 1.39
C SER A 50 -0.85 -14.98 2.34
N SER A 51 -1.23 -15.55 3.49
CA SER A 51 -2.02 -14.83 4.48
C SER A 51 -1.27 -13.61 5.00
N GLN A 52 0.02 -13.76 5.30
CA GLN A 52 0.82 -12.63 5.77
C GLN A 52 1.06 -11.64 4.63
N ALA A 53 1.28 -12.13 3.42
CA ALA A 53 1.43 -11.25 2.26
C ALA A 53 0.16 -10.40 2.07
N ASN A 54 -1.01 -10.99 2.27
CA ASN A 54 -2.26 -10.25 2.20
C ASN A 54 -2.31 -9.15 3.26
N LYS A 55 -1.86 -9.43 4.46
CA LYS A 55 -1.85 -8.43 5.53
C LYS A 55 -0.93 -7.25 5.17
N PHE A 56 0.18 -7.53 4.52
CA PHE A 56 1.06 -6.45 4.06
C PHE A 56 0.37 -5.61 2.98
N GLU A 57 -0.32 -6.25 2.05
CA GLU A 57 -0.96 -5.54 0.94
C GLU A 57 -2.19 -4.74 1.38
N THR A 58 -2.85 -5.16 2.45
CA THR A 58 -4.01 -4.44 2.98
C THR A 58 -3.65 -3.42 4.04
N GLY A 59 -2.39 -3.41 4.48
CA GLY A 59 -1.96 -2.50 5.53
C GLY A 59 -2.25 -3.01 6.94
N ALA A 60 -2.75 -4.24 7.07
CA ALA A 60 -2.98 -4.83 8.39
C ALA A 60 -1.67 -5.12 9.11
N SER A 61 -0.59 -5.30 8.37
CA SER A 61 0.75 -5.44 8.92
C SER A 61 1.67 -4.43 8.25
N VAL A 62 2.65 -3.94 8.99
CA VAL A 62 3.59 -2.94 8.51
C VAL A 62 4.80 -3.62 7.88
N LEU A 63 5.15 -3.20 6.67
CA LEU A 63 6.38 -3.65 6.02
C LEU A 63 7.55 -2.81 6.53
N SER A 64 8.65 -3.47 6.86
CA SER A 64 9.89 -2.76 7.13
C SER A 64 10.45 -2.22 5.82
N PHE A 65 11.39 -1.26 5.92
CA PHE A 65 12.05 -0.75 4.73
C PHE A 65 12.76 -1.87 3.97
N VAL A 66 13.41 -2.78 4.71
CA VAL A 66 14.12 -3.89 4.08
C VAL A 66 13.14 -4.79 3.32
N GLN A 67 11.95 -5.01 3.87
CA GLN A 67 10.95 -5.81 3.18
C GLN A 67 10.45 -5.12 1.91
N VAL A 68 10.22 -3.80 1.97
CA VAL A 68 9.82 -3.04 0.79
C VAL A 68 10.90 -3.13 -0.28
N TYR A 69 12.15 -2.97 0.13
CA TYR A 69 13.28 -3.07 -0.78
C TYR A 69 13.37 -4.47 -1.42
N THR A 70 13.15 -5.50 -0.61
CA THR A 70 13.16 -6.89 -1.10
C THR A 70 12.07 -7.11 -2.13
N VAL A 71 10.88 -6.59 -1.89
CA VAL A 71 9.77 -6.70 -2.84
C VAL A 71 10.13 -5.97 -4.14
N ALA A 72 10.71 -4.78 -4.04
CA ALA A 72 11.10 -4.02 -5.23
C ALA A 72 12.10 -4.81 -6.07
N LYS A 73 13.08 -5.43 -5.41
CA LYS A 73 14.06 -6.25 -6.11
C LYS A 73 13.39 -7.44 -6.80
N TYR A 74 12.47 -8.08 -6.12
CA TYR A 74 11.74 -9.21 -6.67
C TYR A 74 10.91 -8.79 -7.90
N LEU A 75 10.29 -7.61 -7.83
CA LEU A 75 9.48 -7.09 -8.91
C LEU A 75 10.31 -6.47 -10.04
N ASP A 76 11.62 -6.40 -9.84
CA ASP A 76 12.56 -5.81 -10.80
C ASP A 76 12.22 -4.33 -11.08
N ILE A 77 11.96 -3.61 -10.00
CA ILE A 77 11.71 -2.18 -10.04
C ILE A 77 12.55 -1.50 -8.96
N LYS A 78 12.56 -0.18 -8.97
CA LYS A 78 13.22 0.58 -7.93
C LYS A 78 12.29 0.74 -6.74
N VAL A 79 12.87 0.80 -5.53
CA VAL A 79 12.05 1.05 -4.35
C VAL A 79 11.32 2.40 -4.49
N GLN A 80 11.93 3.36 -5.18
CA GLN A 80 11.32 4.66 -5.41
C GLN A 80 10.01 4.54 -6.20
N ASP A 81 9.90 3.56 -7.10
CA ASP A 81 8.67 3.36 -7.86
C ASP A 81 7.50 3.00 -6.93
N ILE A 82 7.77 2.18 -5.90
CA ILE A 82 6.75 1.84 -4.92
C ILE A 82 6.38 3.08 -4.10
N ILE A 83 7.37 3.84 -3.69
CA ILE A 83 7.15 5.04 -2.86
C ILE A 83 6.36 6.09 -3.65
N ASP A 84 6.73 6.31 -4.90
CA ASP A 84 6.04 7.30 -5.73
C ASP A 84 4.58 6.93 -5.91
N LEU A 85 4.29 5.65 -6.17
CA LEU A 85 2.91 5.21 -6.32
C LEU A 85 2.15 5.32 -5.00
N ALA A 86 2.81 4.95 -3.90
CA ALA A 86 2.18 5.06 -2.58
C ALA A 86 1.83 6.52 -2.27
N GLU A 87 2.73 7.45 -2.61
CA GLU A 87 2.46 8.87 -2.40
C GLU A 87 1.29 9.35 -3.24
N LEU A 88 1.20 8.90 -4.48
CA LEU A 88 0.09 9.26 -5.34
C LEU A 88 -1.23 8.76 -4.76
N ILE A 89 -1.25 7.51 -4.32
CA ILE A 89 -2.44 6.91 -3.71
C ILE A 89 -2.81 7.69 -2.45
N TYR A 90 -1.81 8.02 -1.64
CA TYR A 90 -2.05 8.76 -0.40
C TYR A 90 -2.66 10.13 -0.68
N THR A 91 -2.10 10.84 -1.64
CA THR A 91 -2.60 12.15 -2.01
C THR A 91 -4.04 12.08 -2.49
N GLU A 92 -4.35 11.12 -3.37
CA GLU A 92 -5.69 10.97 -3.89
C GLU A 92 -6.69 10.56 -2.82
N SER A 93 -6.30 9.64 -1.93
CA SER A 93 -7.24 9.16 -0.91
C SER A 93 -7.50 10.21 0.16
N ASN A 94 -6.59 11.15 0.34
CA ASN A 94 -6.73 12.19 1.36
C ASN A 94 -7.21 13.52 0.77
N GLY A 95 -7.68 13.50 -0.46
CA GLY A 95 -8.27 14.67 -1.07
C GLY A 95 -7.25 15.69 -1.50
N GLY A 96 -6.04 15.26 -1.65
CA GLY A 96 -4.95 16.09 -2.01
C GLY A 96 -4.57 16.85 -2.89
#